data_4bcd502b7909d17b0272a5bbd1c4f4a3
#
_entry.id   4bcd502b7909d17b0272a5bbd1c4f4a3
#
_cell.length_a   1.000
_cell.length_b   1.000
_cell.length_c   1.000
_cell.angle_alpha   90.00
_cell.angle_beta   90.00
_cell.angle_gamma   90.00
#
_symmetry.space_group_name_H-M   'P 1'
#
loop_
_entity.id
_entity.type
_entity.pdbx_description
1 polymer ?
#
loop_
_entity_poly.entity_id
_entity_poly.type
_entity_poly.pdbx_seq_one_letter_code
_entity_poly.pdbx_strand_id
1 'polypeptide(L)'
;MKKTARNIYLGLILLLMYAPIGTLIVLSFNSSKSRSKWGGFTLKWYRSLFQDEAIMSALYNTLAIAFLSALIATLIGTCAAIGITAMKAKWRTVIMGVTNIPVLNSDIVTGISLMLLFIACRFTLGFSTILIAHITFNIPYAILSVMPKLKQTNKRTYEAARDL
;
A
#
# COMPACT_ATOMS: atom_id res chain seq x y z
N MET A 1 24.50 16.13 21.67
CA MET A 1 23.90 14.99 22.42
C MET A 1 24.86 13.80 22.37
N LYS A 2 25.22 13.18 23.51
CA LYS A 2 26.06 11.98 23.54
C LYS A 2 25.37 10.86 22.75
N LYS A 3 26.09 10.10 21.92
CA LYS A 3 25.56 9.00 21.08
C LYS A 3 24.63 8.06 21.87
N THR A 4 24.96 7.80 23.11
CA THR A 4 24.17 6.98 24.05
C THR A 4 22.77 7.55 24.31
N ALA A 5 22.65 8.86 24.61
CA ALA A 5 21.35 9.49 24.87
C ALA A 5 20.44 9.44 23.63
N ARG A 6 21.01 9.63 22.44
CA ARG A 6 20.28 9.48 21.17
C ARG A 6 19.77 8.05 20.97
N ASN A 7 20.61 7.05 21.24
CA ASN A 7 20.23 5.65 21.04
C ASN A 7 19.16 5.21 22.05
N ILE A 8 19.23 5.66 23.30
CA ILE A 8 18.19 5.41 24.31
C ILE A 8 16.87 6.05 23.89
N TYR A 9 16.91 7.30 23.44
CA TYR A 9 15.72 8.01 22.97
C TYR A 9 15.07 7.32 21.77
N LEU A 10 15.85 6.91 20.76
CA LEU A 10 15.36 6.16 19.61
C LEU A 10 14.80 4.79 20.02
N GLY A 11 15.47 4.08 20.92
CA GLY A 11 14.99 2.81 21.46
C GLY A 11 13.66 2.93 22.18
N LEU A 12 13.49 3.98 22.98
CA LEU A 12 12.23 4.25 23.69
C LEU A 12 11.08 4.56 22.74
N ILE A 13 11.32 5.38 21.70
CA ILE A 13 10.31 5.66 20.66
C ILE A 13 9.91 4.38 19.93
N LEU A 14 10.88 3.58 19.49
CA LEU A 14 10.61 2.31 18.85
C LEU A 14 9.81 1.38 19.74
N LEU A 15 10.19 1.25 21.02
CA LEU A 15 9.47 0.44 21.98
C LEU A 15 8.03 0.91 22.14
N LEU A 16 7.79 2.22 22.30
CA LEU A 16 6.43 2.77 22.40
C LEU A 16 5.61 2.57 21.13
N MET A 17 6.22 2.67 19.95
CA MET A 17 5.53 2.43 18.67
C MET A 17 5.17 0.96 18.47
N TYR A 18 6.06 0.04 18.86
CA TYR A 18 5.86 -1.39 18.65
C TYR A 18 5.16 -2.10 19.82
N ALA A 19 5.11 -1.50 21.01
CA ALA A 19 4.46 -2.07 22.20
C ALA A 19 2.98 -2.47 21.93
N PRO A 20 2.14 -1.67 21.26
CA PRO A 20 0.78 -2.07 20.94
C PRO A 20 0.71 -3.33 20.05
N ILE A 21 1.64 -3.44 19.09
CA ILE A 21 1.72 -4.62 18.22
C ILE A 21 2.16 -5.85 19.04
N GLY A 22 3.17 -5.70 19.87
CA GLY A 22 3.62 -6.75 20.78
C GLY A 22 2.51 -7.24 21.73
N THR A 23 1.73 -6.33 22.29
CA THR A 23 0.59 -6.69 23.15
C THR A 23 -0.49 -7.43 22.35
N LEU A 24 -0.80 -7.04 21.13
CA LEU A 24 -1.76 -7.76 20.26
C LEU A 24 -1.27 -9.17 19.94
N ILE A 25 0.03 -9.34 19.64
CA ILE A 25 0.62 -10.66 19.39
C ILE A 25 0.48 -11.55 20.62
N VAL A 26 0.82 -11.06 21.81
CA VAL A 26 0.67 -11.84 23.05
C VAL A 26 -0.79 -12.16 23.31
N LEU A 27 -1.70 -11.21 23.17
CA LEU A 27 -3.13 -11.42 23.41
C LEU A 27 -3.78 -12.33 22.36
N SER A 28 -3.20 -12.52 21.18
CA SER A 28 -3.71 -13.48 20.19
C SER A 28 -3.64 -14.94 20.68
N PHE A 29 -2.76 -15.21 21.64
CA PHE A 29 -2.66 -16.52 22.29
C PHE A 29 -3.48 -16.64 23.58
N ASN A 30 -4.24 -15.61 23.96
CA ASN A 30 -5.07 -15.64 25.15
C ASN A 30 -6.33 -16.47 24.93
N SER A 31 -6.61 -17.43 25.82
CA SER A 31 -7.82 -18.26 25.75
C SER A 31 -9.11 -17.50 26.08
N SER A 32 -9.01 -16.38 26.80
CA SER A 32 -10.15 -15.52 27.13
C SER A 32 -10.52 -14.64 25.94
N LYS A 33 -11.83 -14.46 25.70
CA LYS A 33 -12.36 -13.46 24.76
C LYS A 33 -12.12 -12.01 25.26
N SER A 34 -11.97 -11.85 26.57
CA SER A 34 -11.67 -10.53 27.16
C SER A 34 -10.19 -10.24 27.07
N ARG A 35 -9.86 -9.05 26.55
CA ARG A 35 -8.47 -8.55 26.47
C ARG A 35 -7.90 -8.15 27.85
N SER A 36 -8.77 -7.93 28.83
CA SER A 36 -8.38 -7.48 30.17
C SER A 36 -7.98 -8.62 31.10
N LYS A 37 -8.27 -9.88 30.75
CA LYS A 37 -7.98 -11.04 31.60
C LYS A 37 -7.21 -12.09 30.82
N TRP A 38 -6.07 -12.50 31.35
CA TRP A 38 -5.31 -13.62 30.80
C TRP A 38 -5.95 -14.93 31.23
N GLY A 39 -6.45 -15.71 30.27
CA GLY A 39 -7.10 -17.00 30.50
C GLY A 39 -6.21 -18.22 30.25
N GLY A 40 -4.91 -17.99 29.96
CA GLY A 40 -3.97 -19.04 29.59
C GLY A 40 -3.64 -19.07 28.09
N PHE A 41 -2.58 -19.80 27.75
CA PHE A 41 -2.12 -19.93 26.36
C PHE A 41 -3.03 -20.84 25.54
N THR A 42 -3.39 -20.44 24.32
CA THR A 42 -4.20 -21.23 23.41
C THR A 42 -3.91 -20.92 21.93
N LEU A 43 -4.03 -21.92 21.07
CA LEU A 43 -4.03 -21.78 19.61
C LEU A 43 -5.43 -21.92 19.00
N LYS A 44 -6.47 -21.98 19.85
CA LYS A 44 -7.86 -22.17 19.42
C LYS A 44 -8.29 -21.17 18.36
N TRP A 45 -7.93 -19.91 18.52
CA TRP A 45 -8.31 -18.84 17.60
C TRP A 45 -7.70 -19.01 16.23
N TYR A 46 -6.43 -19.44 16.15
CA TYR A 46 -5.75 -19.72 14.88
C TYR A 46 -6.41 -20.92 14.16
N ARG A 47 -6.76 -21.97 14.92
CA ARG A 47 -7.47 -23.11 14.33
C ARG A 47 -8.86 -22.71 13.82
N SER A 48 -9.62 -21.94 14.59
CA SER A 48 -10.93 -21.42 14.19
C SER A 48 -10.82 -20.50 12.96
N LEU A 49 -9.77 -19.69 12.86
CA LEU A 49 -9.51 -18.80 11.72
C LEU A 49 -9.39 -19.59 10.42
N PHE A 50 -8.62 -20.67 10.40
CA PHE A 50 -8.45 -21.49 9.20
C PHE A 50 -9.67 -22.36 8.85
N GLN A 51 -10.62 -22.50 9.77
CA GLN A 51 -11.87 -23.23 9.56
C GLN A 51 -13.03 -22.30 9.17
N ASP A 52 -12.84 -21.00 9.26
CA ASP A 52 -13.86 -20.01 8.92
C ASP A 52 -13.80 -19.69 7.41
N GLU A 53 -14.78 -20.19 6.67
CA GLU A 53 -14.87 -20.03 5.22
C GLU A 53 -14.98 -18.56 4.81
N ALA A 54 -15.67 -17.74 5.61
CA ALA A 54 -15.82 -16.32 5.31
C ALA A 54 -14.47 -15.59 5.40
N ILE A 55 -13.68 -15.90 6.43
CA ILE A 55 -12.35 -15.31 6.62
C ILE A 55 -11.39 -15.81 5.54
N MET A 56 -11.43 -17.10 5.21
CA MET A 56 -10.57 -17.65 4.16
C MET A 56 -10.90 -17.08 2.77
N SER A 57 -12.18 -16.92 2.45
CA SER A 57 -12.62 -16.27 1.21
C SER A 57 -12.18 -14.79 1.17
N ALA A 58 -12.34 -14.06 2.27
CA ALA A 58 -11.88 -12.68 2.37
C ALA A 58 -10.36 -12.57 2.22
N LEU A 59 -9.59 -13.48 2.83
CA LEU A 59 -8.14 -13.52 2.68
C LEU A 59 -7.72 -13.77 1.24
N TYR A 60 -8.32 -14.76 0.57
CA TYR A 60 -8.07 -15.07 -0.83
C TYR A 60 -8.35 -13.85 -1.73
N ASN A 61 -9.51 -13.22 -1.57
CA ASN A 61 -9.89 -12.04 -2.34
C ASN A 61 -8.92 -10.88 -2.09
N THR A 62 -8.52 -10.67 -0.85
CA THR A 62 -7.55 -9.60 -0.49
C THR A 62 -6.20 -9.84 -1.15
N LEU A 63 -5.67 -11.07 -1.08
CA LEU A 63 -4.39 -11.41 -1.70
C LEU A 63 -4.46 -11.33 -3.23
N ALA A 64 -5.55 -11.79 -3.84
CA ALA A 64 -5.78 -11.70 -5.27
C ALA A 64 -5.82 -10.24 -5.73
N ILE A 65 -6.60 -9.39 -5.04
CA ILE A 65 -6.68 -7.94 -5.34
C ILE A 65 -5.32 -7.28 -5.15
N ALA A 66 -4.61 -7.57 -4.06
CA ALA A 66 -3.30 -6.98 -3.79
C ALA A 66 -2.29 -7.32 -4.90
N PHE A 67 -2.21 -8.59 -5.29
CA PHE A 67 -1.30 -9.04 -6.34
C PHE A 67 -1.65 -8.45 -7.71
N LEU A 68 -2.92 -8.55 -8.12
CA LEU A 68 -3.39 -8.05 -9.41
C LEU A 68 -3.25 -6.54 -9.51
N SER A 69 -3.65 -5.80 -8.46
CA SER A 69 -3.54 -4.34 -8.46
C SER A 69 -2.09 -3.88 -8.49
N ALA A 70 -1.19 -4.53 -7.74
CA ALA A 70 0.23 -4.21 -7.75
C ALA A 70 0.86 -4.45 -9.13
N LEU A 71 0.57 -5.59 -9.76
CA LEU A 71 1.06 -5.92 -11.09
C LEU A 71 0.59 -4.90 -12.14
N ILE A 72 -0.74 -4.66 -12.21
CA ILE A 72 -1.33 -3.77 -13.20
C ILE A 72 -0.88 -2.32 -12.96
N ALA A 73 -0.90 -1.86 -11.71
CA ALA A 73 -0.48 -0.50 -11.38
C ALA A 73 1.00 -0.27 -11.65
N THR A 74 1.86 -1.27 -11.44
CA THR A 74 3.29 -1.17 -11.76
C THR A 74 3.53 -1.06 -13.25
N LEU A 75 2.83 -1.86 -14.08
CA LEU A 75 2.93 -1.78 -15.53
C LEU A 75 2.46 -0.40 -16.03
N ILE A 76 1.25 0.01 -15.66
CA ILE A 76 0.68 1.30 -16.06
C ILE A 76 1.54 2.46 -15.55
N GLY A 77 1.92 2.43 -14.27
CA GLY A 77 2.72 3.46 -13.64
C GLY A 77 4.12 3.60 -14.24
N THR A 78 4.74 2.48 -14.63
CA THR A 78 6.04 2.50 -15.32
C THR A 78 5.91 3.11 -16.72
N CYS A 79 4.93 2.71 -17.51
CA CYS A 79 4.65 3.31 -18.82
C CYS A 79 4.34 4.80 -18.70
N ALA A 80 3.52 5.18 -17.71
CA ALA A 80 3.22 6.58 -17.43
C ALA A 80 4.46 7.37 -17.03
N ALA A 81 5.33 6.84 -16.16
CA ALA A 81 6.58 7.49 -15.75
C ALA A 81 7.51 7.74 -16.94
N ILE A 82 7.64 6.79 -17.87
CA ILE A 82 8.41 6.95 -19.11
C ILE A 82 7.80 8.07 -19.95
N GLY A 83 6.49 8.05 -20.18
CA GLY A 83 5.79 9.09 -20.93
C GLY A 83 5.94 10.48 -20.31
N ILE A 84 5.80 10.60 -18.99
CA ILE A 84 5.93 11.86 -18.26
C ILE A 84 7.36 12.42 -18.36
N THR A 85 8.40 11.57 -18.35
CA THR A 85 9.79 12.03 -18.49
C THR A 85 10.08 12.60 -19.88
N ALA A 86 9.40 12.11 -20.93
CA ALA A 86 9.51 12.60 -22.30
C ALA A 86 8.72 13.88 -22.56
N MET A 87 7.83 14.31 -21.66
CA MET A 87 6.99 15.50 -21.84
C MET A 87 7.75 16.80 -21.62
N LYS A 88 7.26 17.89 -22.25
CA LYS A 88 7.71 19.26 -21.98
C LYS A 88 7.52 19.60 -20.49
N ALA A 89 8.43 20.40 -19.93
CA ALA A 89 8.49 20.72 -18.50
C ALA A 89 7.14 21.20 -17.93
N LYS A 90 6.41 22.06 -18.65
CA LYS A 90 5.10 22.59 -18.22
C LYS A 90 4.08 21.47 -17.98
N TRP A 91 3.91 20.57 -18.93
CA TRP A 91 2.95 19.48 -18.84
C TRP A 91 3.36 18.45 -17.79
N ARG A 92 4.65 18.16 -17.71
CA ARG A 92 5.21 17.30 -16.67
C ARG A 92 4.88 17.80 -15.26
N THR A 93 5.05 19.11 -15.01
CA THR A 93 4.74 19.72 -13.70
C THR A 93 3.25 19.60 -13.36
N VAL A 94 2.35 19.85 -14.33
CA VAL A 94 0.91 19.74 -14.11
C VAL A 94 0.52 18.29 -13.79
N ILE A 95 0.97 17.33 -14.61
CA ILE A 95 0.64 15.91 -14.40
C ILE A 95 1.20 15.40 -13.06
N MET A 96 2.43 15.78 -12.73
CA MET A 96 3.01 15.41 -11.43
C MET A 96 2.25 16.05 -10.26
N GLY A 97 1.75 17.27 -10.40
CA GLY A 97 0.88 17.90 -9.41
C GLY A 97 -0.39 17.08 -9.18
N VAL A 98 -1.07 16.70 -10.25
CA VAL A 98 -2.29 15.85 -10.18
C VAL A 98 -1.98 14.47 -9.59
N THR A 99 -0.88 13.83 -10.02
CA THR A 99 -0.45 12.53 -9.50
C THR A 99 -0.17 12.55 -7.98
N ASN A 100 0.28 13.68 -7.45
CA ASN A 100 0.53 13.80 -6.01
C ASN A 100 -0.73 14.01 -5.16
N ILE A 101 -1.86 14.42 -5.74
CA ILE A 101 -3.10 14.67 -4.99
C ILE A 101 -3.54 13.43 -4.18
N PRO A 102 -3.67 12.23 -4.75
CA PRO A 102 -4.06 11.05 -3.99
C PRO A 102 -3.06 10.68 -2.89
N VAL A 103 -1.76 10.92 -3.12
CA VAL A 103 -0.69 10.60 -2.17
C VAL A 103 -0.71 11.51 -0.94
N LEU A 104 -1.17 12.76 -1.10
CA LEU A 104 -1.29 13.74 -0.02
C LEU A 104 -2.60 13.60 0.76
N ASN A 105 -3.62 13.00 0.17
CA ASN A 105 -4.90 12.77 0.81
C ASN A 105 -4.85 11.53 1.70
N SER A 106 -5.73 11.49 2.70
CA SER A 106 -5.95 10.29 3.50
C SER A 106 -6.52 9.16 2.62
N ASP A 107 -6.01 7.95 2.79
CA ASP A 107 -6.46 6.74 2.09
C ASP A 107 -7.96 6.50 2.25
N ILE A 108 -8.49 6.81 3.44
CA ILE A 108 -9.92 6.70 3.76
C ILE A 108 -10.74 7.66 2.90
N VAL A 109 -10.32 8.92 2.77
CA VAL A 109 -11.02 9.93 1.97
C VAL A 109 -11.06 9.53 0.50
N THR A 110 -9.92 9.09 -0.03
CA THR A 110 -9.82 8.64 -1.42
C THR A 110 -10.67 7.39 -1.66
N GLY A 111 -10.65 6.43 -0.73
CA GLY A 111 -11.47 5.21 -0.83
C GLY A 111 -12.97 5.50 -0.80
N ILE A 112 -13.44 6.37 0.10
CA ILE A 112 -14.85 6.78 0.17
C ILE A 112 -15.25 7.53 -1.11
N SER A 113 -14.39 8.42 -1.61
CA SER A 113 -14.66 9.19 -2.83
C SER A 113 -14.83 8.29 -4.06
N LEU A 114 -13.95 7.27 -4.21
CA LEU A 114 -14.08 6.28 -5.28
C LEU A 114 -15.34 5.42 -5.12
N MET A 115 -15.67 5.01 -3.91
CA MET A 115 -16.90 4.27 -3.62
C MET A 115 -18.14 5.08 -4.04
N LEU A 116 -18.21 6.36 -3.65
CA LEU A 116 -19.32 7.25 -4.02
C LEU A 116 -19.39 7.46 -5.55
N LEU A 117 -18.24 7.58 -6.20
CA LEU A 117 -18.16 7.67 -7.66
C LEU A 117 -18.74 6.41 -8.32
N PHE A 118 -18.38 5.22 -7.85
CA PHE A 118 -18.91 3.97 -8.39
C PHE A 118 -20.43 3.87 -8.21
N ILE A 119 -20.95 4.28 -7.04
CA ILE A 119 -22.39 4.31 -6.77
C ILE A 119 -23.09 5.31 -7.70
N ALA A 120 -22.54 6.50 -7.87
CA ALA A 120 -23.10 7.53 -8.77
C ALA A 120 -23.13 7.05 -10.24
N CYS A 121 -22.10 6.29 -10.66
CA CYS A 121 -22.05 5.65 -11.97
C CYS A 121 -22.86 4.35 -12.06
N ARG A 122 -23.59 3.96 -11.01
CA ARG A 122 -24.40 2.73 -10.92
C ARG A 122 -23.61 1.43 -11.11
N PHE A 123 -22.31 1.43 -10.77
CA PHE A 123 -21.54 0.20 -10.71
C PHE A 123 -21.93 -0.62 -9.48
N THR A 124 -22.09 -1.93 -9.67
CA THR A 124 -22.26 -2.86 -8.53
C THR A 124 -20.94 -2.96 -7.76
N LEU A 125 -21.00 -2.67 -6.45
CA LEU A 125 -19.83 -2.79 -5.59
C LEU A 125 -19.46 -4.28 -5.41
N GLY A 126 -18.18 -4.60 -5.57
CA GLY A 126 -17.67 -5.95 -5.46
C GLY A 126 -16.20 -6.04 -5.80
N PHE A 127 -15.72 -7.24 -6.12
CA PHE A 127 -14.32 -7.52 -6.43
C PHE A 127 -13.73 -6.56 -7.49
N SER A 128 -14.45 -6.36 -8.60
CA SER A 128 -13.97 -5.52 -9.71
C SER A 128 -13.82 -4.04 -9.32
N THR A 129 -14.78 -3.48 -8.59
CA THR A 129 -14.71 -2.08 -8.15
C THR A 129 -13.59 -1.87 -7.12
N ILE A 130 -13.38 -2.82 -6.21
CA ILE A 130 -12.27 -2.79 -5.26
C ILE A 130 -10.93 -2.90 -6.00
N LEU A 131 -10.82 -3.79 -6.99
CA LEU A 131 -9.62 -3.94 -7.80
C LEU A 131 -9.28 -2.65 -8.56
N ILE A 132 -10.26 -2.03 -9.24
CA ILE A 132 -10.07 -0.77 -9.96
C ILE A 132 -9.65 0.35 -8.99
N ALA A 133 -10.27 0.43 -7.81
CA ALA A 133 -9.89 1.40 -6.79
C ALA A 133 -8.44 1.22 -6.37
N HIS A 134 -7.99 -0.01 -6.09
CA HIS A 134 -6.61 -0.30 -5.69
C HIS A 134 -5.62 -0.03 -6.82
N ILE A 135 -5.96 -0.34 -8.07
CA ILE A 135 -5.11 0.02 -9.23
C ILE A 135 -4.95 1.53 -9.31
N THR A 136 -6.07 2.28 -9.26
CA THR A 136 -6.06 3.74 -9.32
C THR A 136 -5.22 4.36 -8.20
N PHE A 137 -5.32 3.79 -7.01
CA PHE A 137 -4.58 4.20 -5.83
C PHE A 137 -3.07 3.93 -5.94
N ASN A 138 -2.69 2.79 -6.50
CA ASN A 138 -1.30 2.34 -6.58
C ASN A 138 -0.52 3.00 -7.72
N ILE A 139 -1.18 3.46 -8.79
CA ILE A 139 -0.51 4.10 -9.94
C ILE A 139 0.38 5.29 -9.54
N PRO A 140 -0.06 6.26 -8.73
CA PRO A 140 0.79 7.37 -8.28
C PRO A 140 2.05 6.91 -7.57
N TYR A 141 1.95 5.92 -6.69
CA TYR A 141 3.11 5.36 -5.97
C TYR A 141 4.09 4.68 -6.92
N ALA A 142 3.59 3.94 -7.92
CA ALA A 142 4.43 3.33 -8.95
C ALA A 142 5.17 4.41 -9.76
N ILE A 143 4.49 5.48 -10.21
CA ILE A 143 5.10 6.60 -10.93
C ILE A 143 6.20 7.25 -10.09
N LEU A 144 5.90 7.58 -8.82
CA LEU A 144 6.84 8.24 -7.92
C LEU A 144 8.06 7.37 -7.58
N SER A 145 7.90 6.06 -7.55
CA SER A 145 8.99 5.11 -7.29
C SER A 145 9.91 4.93 -8.51
N VAL A 146 9.34 4.89 -9.71
CA VAL A 146 10.09 4.64 -10.95
C VAL A 146 10.78 5.91 -11.46
N MET A 147 10.14 7.07 -11.34
CA MET A 147 10.63 8.32 -11.94
C MET A 147 12.03 8.75 -11.48
N PRO A 148 12.44 8.65 -10.20
CA PRO A 148 13.81 8.98 -9.79
C PRO A 148 14.84 8.11 -10.48
N LYS A 149 14.54 6.81 -10.68
CA LYS A 149 15.44 5.88 -11.35
C LYS A 149 15.60 6.22 -12.82
N LEU A 150 14.53 6.55 -13.52
CA LEU A 150 14.59 7.00 -14.93
C LEU A 150 15.44 8.26 -15.08
N LYS A 151 15.36 9.22 -14.14
CA LYS A 151 16.18 10.44 -14.17
C LYS A 151 17.66 10.18 -13.89
N GLN A 152 17.99 9.12 -13.15
CA GLN A 152 19.36 8.74 -12.83
C GLN A 152 20.02 7.91 -13.96
N THR A 153 19.22 7.31 -14.83
CA THR A 153 19.73 6.48 -15.93
C THR A 153 20.42 7.36 -16.98
N ASN A 154 21.66 7.04 -17.30
CA ASN A 154 22.45 7.80 -18.25
C ASN A 154 21.85 7.67 -19.67
N LYS A 155 21.76 8.79 -20.39
CA LYS A 155 21.29 8.80 -21.79
C LYS A 155 22.09 7.86 -22.69
N ARG A 156 23.39 7.72 -22.45
CA ARG A 156 24.25 6.78 -23.18
C ARG A 156 23.81 5.32 -23.12
N THR A 157 23.11 4.92 -22.03
CA THR A 157 22.57 3.55 -21.93
C THR A 157 21.42 3.34 -22.92
N TYR A 158 20.61 4.37 -23.15
CA TYR A 158 19.54 4.32 -24.17
C TYR A 158 20.11 4.37 -25.61
N GLU A 159 21.17 5.15 -25.83
CA GLU A 159 21.85 5.23 -27.12
C GLU A 159 22.50 3.88 -27.45
N ALA A 160 23.22 3.27 -26.51
CA ALA A 160 23.82 1.95 -26.69
C ALA A 160 22.79 0.84 -26.95
N ALA A 161 21.62 0.88 -26.30
CA ALA A 161 20.54 -0.07 -26.54
C ALA A 161 19.84 0.12 -27.90
N ARG A 162 19.94 1.32 -28.49
CA ARG A 162 19.39 1.61 -29.82
C ARG A 162 20.35 1.21 -30.96
N ASP A 163 21.65 1.17 -30.67
CA ASP A 163 22.69 0.82 -31.63
C ASP A 163 22.91 -0.71 -31.76
N LEU A 164 22.27 -1.52 -30.88
CA LEU A 164 22.18 -2.97 -30.90
C LEU A 164 20.92 -3.46 -31.64
#